data_7b2d3cb12410e4fadea6c76e2b9a2bf9
#
_entry.id   7b2d3cb12410e4fadea6c76e2b9a2bf9
#
_cell.length_a   1.000
_cell.length_b   1.000
_cell.length_c   1.000
_cell.angle_alpha   90.00
_cell.angle_beta   90.00
_cell.angle_gamma   90.00
#
_symmetry.space_group_name_H-M   'P 1'
#
loop_
_entity.id
_entity.type
_entity.pdbx_description
1 polymer ?
#
loop_
_entity_poly.entity_id
_entity_poly.type
_entity_poly.pdbx_seq_one_letter_code
_entity_poly.pdbx_strand_id
1 'polypeptide(L)'
;AELVATDPTAVSEAELDEWLNQPGIPASAPQVLSPRLGLVDSARLAWLGSAQLPPPQFTGEWSSQEWIHFLEGMPETLSLEQMAQLDTAYMFSQTPNGEIAMRWFPLAVRSGYAVAYPPMEDFLVRVGRRKLIMPTYEALVQSPEGVAVARDVLERARPGYHPITTASVEQVIARAPEPAPAPVSPVLEGEPEPGEAAEPAIDPEAGNAGQGGRA
;
A
#
# COMPACT_ATOMS: atom_id res chain seq x y z
N ALA A 1 46.21 -11.55 -11.73
CA ALA A 1 47.56 -11.58 -12.30
C ALA A 1 47.67 -12.55 -13.50
N GLU A 2 47.10 -13.74 -13.44
CA GLU A 2 47.23 -14.76 -14.50
C GLU A 2 46.43 -14.42 -15.77
N LEU A 3 45.23 -13.88 -15.64
CA LEU A 3 44.41 -13.43 -16.78
C LEU A 3 45.03 -12.27 -17.56
N VAL A 4 45.59 -11.26 -16.87
CA VAL A 4 46.29 -10.13 -17.49
C VAL A 4 47.60 -10.55 -18.16
N ALA A 5 48.27 -11.58 -17.63
CA ALA A 5 49.46 -12.14 -18.26
C ALA A 5 49.15 -12.93 -19.56
N THR A 6 47.92 -13.47 -19.65
CA THR A 6 47.49 -14.28 -20.80
C THR A 6 46.88 -13.39 -21.91
N ASP A 7 46.18 -12.32 -21.53
CA ASP A 7 45.60 -11.31 -22.43
C ASP A 7 45.74 -9.93 -21.82
N PRO A 8 46.83 -9.22 -22.10
CA PRO A 8 47.08 -7.85 -21.60
C PRO A 8 46.06 -6.81 -22.07
N THR A 9 45.20 -7.17 -23.04
CA THR A 9 44.17 -6.27 -23.55
C THR A 9 42.82 -6.44 -22.86
N ALA A 10 42.66 -7.52 -22.08
CA ALA A 10 41.42 -7.85 -21.44
C ALA A 10 41.04 -6.85 -20.33
N VAL A 11 41.99 -6.43 -19.50
CA VAL A 11 41.85 -5.43 -18.44
C VAL A 11 43.17 -4.75 -18.17
N SER A 12 43.22 -3.43 -18.15
CA SER A 12 44.43 -2.68 -17.80
C SER A 12 44.73 -2.76 -16.27
N GLU A 13 46.00 -2.53 -15.87
CA GLU A 13 46.34 -2.46 -14.43
C GLU A 13 45.58 -1.33 -13.71
N ALA A 14 45.35 -0.21 -14.39
CA ALA A 14 44.58 0.91 -13.83
C ALA A 14 43.11 0.54 -13.57
N GLU A 15 42.49 -0.19 -14.48
CA GLU A 15 41.11 -0.71 -14.28
C GLU A 15 41.06 -1.73 -13.16
N LEU A 16 42.05 -2.62 -13.03
CA LEU A 16 42.15 -3.55 -11.91
C LEU A 16 42.30 -2.82 -10.58
N ASP A 17 43.11 -1.77 -10.52
CA ASP A 17 43.27 -0.96 -9.31
C ASP A 17 41.95 -0.24 -8.94
N GLU A 18 41.24 0.31 -9.93
CA GLU A 18 39.93 0.93 -9.74
C GLU A 18 38.90 -0.07 -9.18
N TRP A 19 38.84 -1.30 -9.74
CA TRP A 19 37.89 -2.33 -9.28
C TRP A 19 38.21 -2.92 -7.92
N LEU A 20 39.48 -3.02 -7.53
CA LEU A 20 39.91 -3.71 -6.33
C LEU A 20 40.13 -2.78 -5.14
N ASN A 21 40.56 -1.54 -5.40
CA ASN A 21 41.08 -0.63 -4.36
C ASN A 21 40.28 0.67 -4.21
N GLN A 22 39.41 1.00 -5.16
CA GLN A 22 38.59 2.21 -5.06
C GLN A 22 37.15 1.87 -4.57
N PRO A 23 36.53 2.74 -3.75
CA PRO A 23 35.16 2.52 -3.32
C PRO A 23 34.16 2.82 -4.45
N GLY A 24 33.13 1.98 -4.57
CA GLY A 24 32.04 2.16 -5.53
C GLY A 24 32.22 1.33 -6.79
N ILE A 25 31.37 1.60 -7.79
CA ILE A 25 31.45 0.97 -9.12
C ILE A 25 32.24 1.88 -10.03
N PRO A 26 33.31 1.38 -10.68
CA PRO A 26 34.12 2.17 -11.61
C PRO A 26 33.28 2.83 -12.71
N ALA A 27 33.70 4.03 -13.16
CA ALA A 27 33.07 4.69 -14.29
C ALA A 27 33.18 3.91 -15.61
N SER A 28 34.23 3.08 -15.70
CA SER A 28 34.50 2.17 -16.83
C SER A 28 33.61 0.93 -16.83
N ALA A 29 32.80 0.69 -15.76
CA ALA A 29 31.94 -0.48 -15.66
C ALA A 29 30.95 -0.55 -16.84
N PRO A 30 30.82 -1.73 -17.48
CA PRO A 30 29.87 -1.91 -18.56
C PRO A 30 28.44 -1.58 -18.11
N GLN A 31 27.77 -0.68 -18.83
CA GLN A 31 26.35 -0.40 -18.64
C GLN A 31 25.56 -1.59 -19.18
N VAL A 32 24.95 -2.38 -18.29
CA VAL A 32 24.07 -3.48 -18.69
C VAL A 32 22.70 -2.90 -19.02
N LEU A 33 22.44 -2.67 -20.31
CA LEU A 33 21.14 -2.23 -20.81
C LEU A 33 20.35 -3.46 -21.27
N SER A 34 19.13 -3.61 -20.77
CA SER A 34 18.18 -4.62 -21.25
C SER A 34 17.13 -3.95 -22.14
N PRO A 35 17.16 -4.14 -23.47
CA PRO A 35 16.14 -3.60 -24.34
C PRO A 35 14.71 -4.06 -23.93
N ARG A 36 14.56 -5.29 -23.42
CA ARG A 36 13.30 -5.82 -22.94
C ARG A 36 12.76 -5.03 -21.75
N LEU A 37 13.60 -4.68 -20.78
CA LEU A 37 13.17 -3.85 -19.64
C LEU A 37 12.80 -2.43 -20.09
N GLY A 38 13.48 -1.88 -21.06
CA GLY A 38 13.10 -0.59 -21.67
C GLY A 38 11.72 -0.60 -22.33
N LEU A 39 11.32 -1.72 -22.93
CA LEU A 39 9.95 -1.90 -23.44
C LEU A 39 8.93 -1.98 -22.31
N VAL A 40 9.26 -2.61 -21.18
CA VAL A 40 8.40 -2.65 -19.99
C VAL A 40 8.22 -1.26 -19.40
N ASP A 41 9.29 -0.46 -19.31
CA ASP A 41 9.21 0.93 -18.86
C ASP A 41 8.32 1.77 -19.78
N SER A 42 8.48 1.62 -21.10
CA SER A 42 7.65 2.33 -22.09
C SER A 42 6.17 1.97 -21.93
N ALA A 43 5.87 0.68 -21.73
CA ALA A 43 4.51 0.18 -21.52
C ALA A 43 3.88 0.72 -20.24
N ARG A 44 4.66 0.74 -19.13
CA ARG A 44 4.23 1.31 -17.85
C ARG A 44 3.94 2.80 -17.96
N LEU A 45 4.84 3.57 -18.56
CA LEU A 45 4.67 5.02 -18.71
C LEU A 45 3.48 5.36 -19.61
N ALA A 46 3.28 4.61 -20.71
CA ALA A 46 2.11 4.77 -21.56
C ALA A 46 0.81 4.51 -20.81
N TRP A 47 0.76 3.44 -20.00
CA TRP A 47 -0.41 3.15 -19.18
C TRP A 47 -0.65 4.23 -18.11
N LEU A 48 0.37 4.67 -17.40
CA LEU A 48 0.24 5.74 -16.40
C LEU A 48 -0.26 7.05 -17.02
N GLY A 49 0.11 7.34 -18.27
CA GLY A 49 -0.29 8.57 -18.98
C GLY A 49 -1.66 8.51 -19.66
N SER A 50 -2.13 7.33 -20.07
CA SER A 50 -3.34 7.18 -20.89
C SER A 50 -4.36 6.17 -20.36
N ALA A 51 -4.05 5.48 -19.26
CA ALA A 51 -4.82 4.34 -18.73
C ALA A 51 -4.99 3.18 -19.75
N GLN A 52 -4.22 3.17 -20.84
CA GLN A 52 -4.28 2.12 -21.84
C GLN A 52 -3.32 0.99 -21.48
N LEU A 53 -3.85 -0.13 -21.03
CA LEU A 53 -3.05 -1.31 -20.72
C LEU A 53 -2.25 -1.81 -21.93
N PRO A 54 -1.02 -2.32 -21.69
CA PRO A 54 -0.28 -3.04 -22.72
C PRO A 54 -1.11 -4.19 -23.28
N PRO A 55 -1.09 -4.42 -24.60
CA PRO A 55 -1.88 -5.50 -25.21
C PRO A 55 -1.48 -6.87 -24.64
N PRO A 56 -2.45 -7.80 -24.44
CA PRO A 56 -2.19 -9.13 -23.87
C PRO A 56 -1.14 -9.95 -24.62
N GLN A 57 -1.05 -9.80 -25.95
CA GLN A 57 -0.02 -10.47 -26.77
C GLN A 57 1.40 -9.99 -26.42
N PHE A 58 1.54 -8.80 -25.89
CA PHE A 58 2.83 -8.24 -25.45
C PHE A 58 3.18 -8.70 -24.03
N THR A 59 2.21 -8.60 -23.11
CA THR A 59 2.43 -8.98 -21.71
C THR A 59 2.41 -10.49 -21.47
N GLY A 60 1.79 -11.25 -22.36
CA GLY A 60 1.73 -12.72 -22.28
C GLY A 60 3.10 -13.41 -22.40
N GLU A 61 4.09 -12.72 -22.98
CA GLU A 61 5.46 -13.19 -23.10
C GLU A 61 6.39 -12.67 -21.98
N TRP A 62 5.86 -11.88 -21.04
CA TRP A 62 6.67 -11.32 -19.97
C TRP A 62 7.09 -12.39 -18.97
N SER A 63 8.38 -12.43 -18.72
CA SER A 63 8.96 -13.22 -17.63
C SER A 63 8.61 -12.61 -16.27
N SER A 64 8.85 -13.40 -15.21
CA SER A 64 8.69 -12.88 -13.84
C SER A 64 9.53 -11.63 -13.58
N GLN A 65 10.72 -11.51 -14.19
CA GLN A 65 11.59 -10.34 -14.03
C GLN A 65 10.99 -9.08 -14.65
N GLU A 66 10.34 -9.22 -15.81
CA GLU A 66 9.65 -8.10 -16.47
C GLU A 66 8.43 -7.64 -15.66
N TRP A 67 7.66 -8.56 -15.10
CA TRP A 67 6.56 -8.22 -14.19
C TRP A 67 7.04 -7.55 -12.91
N ILE A 68 8.13 -8.03 -12.33
CA ILE A 68 8.76 -7.41 -11.17
C ILE A 68 9.20 -5.99 -11.50
N HIS A 69 9.90 -5.79 -12.62
CA HIS A 69 10.35 -4.48 -13.09
C HIS A 69 9.18 -3.52 -13.37
N PHE A 70 8.09 -4.04 -13.94
CA PHE A 70 6.86 -3.28 -14.16
C PHE A 70 6.28 -2.74 -12.83
N LEU A 71 6.17 -3.61 -11.82
CA LEU A 71 5.61 -3.24 -10.52
C LEU A 71 6.55 -2.35 -9.69
N GLU A 72 7.86 -2.61 -9.73
CA GLU A 72 8.87 -1.80 -9.01
C GLU A 72 8.95 -0.35 -9.50
N GLY A 73 8.63 -0.11 -10.77
CA GLY A 73 8.60 1.23 -11.33
C GLY A 73 7.26 1.96 -11.12
N MET A 74 6.29 1.38 -10.44
CA MET A 74 5.02 2.07 -10.15
C MET A 74 5.20 3.22 -9.16
N PRO A 75 4.33 4.24 -9.22
CA PRO A 75 4.22 5.24 -8.16
C PRO A 75 3.96 4.57 -6.80
N GLU A 76 4.24 5.28 -5.72
CA GLU A 76 4.04 4.79 -4.36
C GLU A 76 2.57 4.38 -4.10
N THR A 77 1.63 5.09 -4.70
CA THR A 77 0.19 4.80 -4.68
C THR A 77 -0.41 4.93 -6.07
N LEU A 78 -1.48 4.20 -6.31
CA LEU A 78 -2.32 4.27 -7.51
C LEU A 78 -3.76 4.60 -7.10
N SER A 79 -4.57 5.08 -8.04
CA SER A 79 -6.02 5.19 -7.80
C SER A 79 -6.66 3.81 -7.69
N LEU A 80 -7.80 3.71 -7.01
CA LEU A 80 -8.54 2.45 -6.90
C LEU A 80 -8.95 1.89 -8.27
N GLU A 81 -9.24 2.78 -9.22
CA GLU A 81 -9.55 2.38 -10.59
C GLU A 81 -8.34 1.77 -11.30
N GLN A 82 -7.15 2.39 -11.15
CA GLN A 82 -5.91 1.85 -11.70
C GLN A 82 -5.56 0.49 -11.08
N MET A 83 -5.72 0.36 -9.75
CA MET A 83 -5.51 -0.92 -9.05
C MET A 83 -6.46 -2.00 -9.57
N ALA A 84 -7.75 -1.69 -9.69
CA ALA A 84 -8.75 -2.63 -10.21
C ALA A 84 -8.48 -3.01 -11.68
N GLN A 85 -8.03 -2.07 -12.50
CA GLN A 85 -7.67 -2.31 -13.89
C GLN A 85 -6.52 -3.30 -14.01
N LEU A 86 -5.44 -3.11 -13.25
CA LEU A 86 -4.28 -4.02 -13.24
C LEU A 86 -4.65 -5.39 -12.70
N ASP A 87 -5.40 -5.45 -11.60
CA ASP A 87 -5.75 -6.71 -10.97
C ASP A 87 -6.71 -7.55 -11.83
N THR A 88 -7.67 -6.88 -12.48
CA THR A 88 -8.59 -7.54 -13.44
C THR A 88 -7.83 -8.09 -14.66
N ALA A 89 -6.87 -7.34 -15.18
CA ALA A 89 -6.16 -7.73 -16.39
C ALA A 89 -5.10 -8.82 -16.14
N TYR A 90 -4.40 -8.77 -15.00
CA TYR A 90 -3.21 -9.59 -14.74
C TYR A 90 -3.33 -10.49 -13.52
N MET A 91 -4.44 -10.42 -12.78
CA MET A 91 -4.73 -11.26 -11.61
C MET A 91 -3.62 -11.22 -10.55
N PHE A 92 -3.05 -10.04 -10.29
CA PHE A 92 -1.93 -9.89 -9.37
C PHE A 92 -2.27 -10.31 -7.94
N SER A 93 -3.49 -10.05 -7.48
CA SER A 93 -3.95 -10.49 -6.15
C SER A 93 -4.03 -12.02 -6.02
N GLN A 94 -4.10 -12.75 -7.13
CA GLN A 94 -4.18 -14.21 -7.16
C GLN A 94 -2.88 -14.85 -7.67
N THR A 95 -1.82 -14.07 -7.82
CA THR A 95 -0.56 -14.59 -8.37
C THR A 95 0.04 -15.69 -7.48
N PRO A 96 0.44 -16.83 -8.06
CA PRO A 96 1.20 -17.84 -7.33
C PRO A 96 2.67 -17.47 -7.12
N ASN A 97 3.15 -16.42 -7.82
CA ASN A 97 4.54 -16.00 -7.77
C ASN A 97 4.78 -15.05 -6.58
N GLY A 98 5.48 -15.54 -5.56
CA GLY A 98 5.78 -14.77 -4.35
C GLY A 98 6.60 -13.50 -4.58
N GLU A 99 7.44 -13.45 -5.61
CA GLU A 99 8.23 -12.25 -5.94
C GLU A 99 7.34 -11.15 -6.57
N ILE A 100 6.29 -11.52 -7.29
CA ILE A 100 5.27 -10.59 -7.78
C ILE A 100 4.36 -10.15 -6.62
N ALA A 101 3.88 -11.10 -5.81
CA ALA A 101 3.05 -10.83 -4.64
C ALA A 101 3.72 -9.85 -3.66
N MET A 102 5.02 -10.02 -3.42
CA MET A 102 5.84 -9.15 -2.56
C MET A 102 5.84 -7.69 -3.02
N ARG A 103 5.56 -7.41 -4.28
CA ARG A 103 5.49 -6.04 -4.84
C ARG A 103 4.07 -5.52 -4.97
N TRP A 104 3.15 -6.42 -5.31
CA TRP A 104 1.75 -6.08 -5.49
C TRP A 104 1.06 -5.72 -4.17
N PHE A 105 1.18 -6.57 -3.14
CA PHE A 105 0.45 -6.34 -1.90
C PHE A 105 0.83 -5.06 -1.14
N PRO A 106 2.11 -4.67 -1.02
CA PRO A 106 2.45 -3.37 -0.45
C PRO A 106 1.87 -2.19 -1.23
N LEU A 107 1.85 -2.27 -2.56
CA LEU A 107 1.22 -1.26 -3.41
C LEU A 107 -0.30 -1.22 -3.17
N ALA A 108 -0.96 -2.39 -3.08
CA ALA A 108 -2.39 -2.49 -2.80
C ALA A 108 -2.75 -1.89 -1.42
N VAL A 109 -1.95 -2.16 -0.39
CA VAL A 109 -2.12 -1.60 0.95
C VAL A 109 -1.99 -0.08 0.92
N ARG A 110 -0.92 0.47 0.35
CA ARG A 110 -0.70 1.91 0.27
C ARG A 110 -1.76 2.63 -0.55
N SER A 111 -2.30 1.96 -1.56
CA SER A 111 -3.38 2.48 -2.42
C SER A 111 -4.78 2.31 -1.82
N GLY A 112 -4.93 1.65 -0.67
CA GLY A 112 -6.25 1.39 -0.05
C GLY A 112 -7.12 0.42 -0.86
N TYR A 113 -6.53 -0.47 -1.64
CA TYR A 113 -7.23 -1.42 -2.51
C TYR A 113 -7.71 -2.65 -1.72
N ALA A 114 -8.89 -2.53 -1.09
CA ALA A 114 -9.44 -3.51 -0.16
C ALA A 114 -9.69 -4.90 -0.78
N VAL A 115 -9.92 -4.99 -2.10
CA VAL A 115 -10.13 -6.26 -2.82
C VAL A 115 -8.94 -7.20 -2.68
N ALA A 116 -7.73 -6.66 -2.55
CA ALA A 116 -6.51 -7.45 -2.39
C ALA A 116 -6.29 -7.98 -0.96
N TYR A 117 -7.04 -7.52 0.05
CA TYR A 117 -6.77 -7.89 1.45
C TYR A 117 -6.95 -9.38 1.74
N PRO A 118 -8.06 -10.04 1.37
CA PRO A 118 -8.21 -11.48 1.63
C PRO A 118 -7.09 -12.34 1.01
N PRO A 119 -6.74 -12.20 -0.28
CA PRO A 119 -5.63 -12.96 -0.84
C PRO A 119 -4.25 -12.57 -0.27
N MET A 120 -4.06 -11.31 0.14
CA MET A 120 -2.85 -10.86 0.85
C MET A 120 -2.69 -11.56 2.20
N GLU A 121 -3.75 -11.63 2.99
CA GLU A 121 -3.75 -12.33 4.27
C GLU A 121 -3.43 -13.81 4.10
N ASP A 122 -4.08 -14.47 3.12
CA ASP A 122 -3.79 -15.86 2.78
C ASP A 122 -2.32 -16.06 2.38
N PHE A 123 -1.78 -15.13 1.59
CA PHE A 123 -0.37 -15.15 1.21
C PHE A 123 0.54 -15.03 2.43
N LEU A 124 0.30 -14.07 3.31
CA LEU A 124 1.10 -13.84 4.52
C LEU A 124 1.04 -15.05 5.47
N VAL A 125 -0.15 -15.63 5.68
CA VAL A 125 -0.29 -16.81 6.56
C VAL A 125 0.44 -18.03 5.98
N ARG A 126 0.38 -18.23 4.68
CA ARG A 126 0.95 -19.40 4.00
C ARG A 126 2.45 -19.29 3.75
N VAL A 127 2.97 -18.06 3.53
CA VAL A 127 4.35 -17.84 3.12
C VAL A 127 5.17 -17.29 4.27
N GLY A 128 5.96 -18.18 4.91
CA GLY A 128 6.82 -17.80 6.04
C GLY A 128 8.19 -17.22 5.65
N ARG A 129 8.47 -17.02 4.35
CA ARG A 129 9.78 -16.51 3.90
C ARG A 129 9.86 -15.00 4.15
N ARG A 130 10.69 -14.60 5.13
CA ARG A 130 10.86 -13.22 5.59
C ARG A 130 10.99 -12.20 4.44
N LYS A 131 11.87 -12.46 3.45
CA LYS A 131 12.07 -11.57 2.30
C LYS A 131 10.75 -11.21 1.60
N LEU A 132 9.84 -12.18 1.44
CA LEU A 132 8.63 -12.02 0.64
C LEU A 132 7.50 -11.32 1.38
N ILE A 133 7.48 -11.41 2.71
CA ILE A 133 6.36 -10.90 3.51
C ILE A 133 6.63 -9.54 4.17
N MET A 134 7.89 -9.24 4.49
CA MET A 134 8.23 -8.01 5.23
C MET A 134 7.74 -6.73 4.56
N PRO A 135 7.86 -6.53 3.24
CA PRO A 135 7.38 -5.30 2.60
C PRO A 135 5.88 -5.05 2.81
N THR A 136 5.08 -6.13 2.88
CA THR A 136 3.64 -6.01 3.13
C THR A 136 3.35 -5.63 4.58
N TYR A 137 4.04 -6.23 5.56
CA TYR A 137 3.92 -5.82 6.96
C TYR A 137 4.36 -4.37 7.16
N GLU A 138 5.46 -3.95 6.52
CA GLU A 138 5.95 -2.57 6.56
C GLU A 138 4.94 -1.58 5.98
N ALA A 139 4.20 -1.96 4.94
CA ALA A 139 3.12 -1.15 4.40
C ALA A 139 1.88 -1.11 5.32
N LEU A 140 1.48 -2.25 5.88
CA LEU A 140 0.33 -2.34 6.79
C LEU A 140 0.49 -1.44 8.02
N VAL A 141 1.67 -1.41 8.64
CA VAL A 141 1.87 -0.65 9.88
C VAL A 141 1.92 0.87 9.70
N GLN A 142 1.72 1.37 8.49
CA GLN A 142 1.62 2.81 8.25
C GLN A 142 0.26 3.40 8.64
N SER A 143 -0.74 2.57 8.95
CA SER A 143 -2.06 3.02 9.43
C SER A 143 -2.53 2.21 10.63
N PRO A 144 -3.35 2.77 11.54
CA PRO A 144 -3.89 2.06 12.69
C PRO A 144 -4.70 0.81 12.29
N GLU A 145 -5.50 0.91 11.23
CA GLU A 145 -6.27 -0.21 10.68
C GLU A 145 -5.36 -1.31 10.16
N GLY A 146 -4.30 -0.93 9.45
CA GLY A 146 -3.32 -1.88 8.96
C GLY A 146 -2.52 -2.55 10.07
N VAL A 147 -2.24 -1.88 11.19
CA VAL A 147 -1.63 -2.49 12.39
C VAL A 147 -2.53 -3.57 12.96
N ALA A 148 -3.85 -3.34 13.00
CA ALA A 148 -4.80 -4.35 13.47
C ALA A 148 -4.78 -5.59 12.58
N VAL A 149 -4.80 -5.42 11.25
CA VAL A 149 -4.66 -6.51 10.27
C VAL A 149 -3.33 -7.23 10.45
N ALA A 150 -2.22 -6.50 10.58
CA ALA A 150 -0.89 -7.10 10.75
C ALA A 150 -0.79 -7.98 12.00
N ARG A 151 -1.42 -7.59 13.11
CA ARG A 151 -1.47 -8.37 14.35
C ARG A 151 -2.31 -9.63 14.17
N ASP A 152 -3.51 -9.54 13.61
CA ASP A 152 -4.37 -10.69 13.36
C ASP A 152 -3.68 -11.72 12.45
N VAL A 153 -3.13 -11.26 11.35
CA VAL A 153 -2.39 -12.11 10.41
C VAL A 153 -1.20 -12.78 11.09
N LEU A 154 -0.42 -12.04 11.89
CA LEU A 154 0.73 -12.62 12.60
C LEU A 154 0.29 -13.74 13.57
N GLU A 155 -0.79 -13.57 14.31
CA GLU A 155 -1.28 -14.62 15.21
C GLU A 155 -1.67 -15.89 14.45
N ARG A 156 -2.33 -15.77 13.31
CA ARG A 156 -2.69 -16.90 12.44
C ARG A 156 -1.48 -17.55 11.78
N ALA A 157 -0.48 -16.75 11.42
CA ALA A 157 0.73 -17.19 10.73
C ALA A 157 1.81 -17.77 11.67
N ARG A 158 1.79 -17.42 12.95
CA ARG A 158 2.80 -17.76 13.96
C ARG A 158 3.19 -19.24 13.96
N PRO A 159 2.27 -20.22 13.86
CA PRO A 159 2.64 -21.63 13.87
C PRO A 159 3.51 -22.05 12.65
N GLY A 160 3.41 -21.33 11.54
CA GLY A 160 4.14 -21.59 10.29
C GLY A 160 5.42 -20.76 10.11
N TYR A 161 5.61 -19.72 10.93
CA TYR A 161 6.74 -18.82 10.79
C TYR A 161 7.98 -19.32 11.53
N HIS A 162 9.14 -19.13 10.91
CA HIS A 162 10.41 -19.29 11.62
C HIS A 162 10.56 -18.23 12.73
N PRO A 163 11.13 -18.55 13.91
CA PRO A 163 11.28 -17.58 15.01
C PRO A 163 11.89 -16.23 14.63
N ILE A 164 12.89 -16.23 13.74
CA ILE A 164 13.51 -15.00 13.23
C ILE A 164 12.49 -14.16 12.43
N THR A 165 11.63 -14.81 11.65
CA THR A 165 10.57 -14.12 10.88
C THR A 165 9.56 -13.52 11.82
N THR A 166 9.08 -14.29 12.80
CA THR A 166 8.14 -13.81 13.84
C THR A 166 8.69 -12.59 14.56
N ALA A 167 9.95 -12.68 15.08
CA ALA A 167 10.58 -11.55 15.78
C ALA A 167 10.73 -10.31 14.87
N SER A 168 11.01 -10.49 13.58
CA SER A 168 11.10 -9.36 12.64
C SER A 168 9.76 -8.68 12.43
N VAL A 169 8.68 -9.43 12.28
CA VAL A 169 7.32 -8.88 12.12
C VAL A 169 6.88 -8.18 13.41
N GLU A 170 7.11 -8.79 14.58
CA GLU A 170 6.83 -8.16 15.88
C GLU A 170 7.55 -6.83 16.05
N GLN A 171 8.81 -6.73 15.63
CA GLN A 171 9.56 -5.47 15.64
C GLN A 171 8.94 -4.40 14.74
N VAL A 172 8.46 -4.77 13.56
CA VAL A 172 7.79 -3.83 12.64
C VAL A 172 6.49 -3.34 13.25
N ILE A 173 5.68 -4.23 13.79
CA ILE A 173 4.42 -3.88 14.47
C ILE A 173 4.68 -2.99 15.71
N ALA A 174 5.72 -3.26 16.48
CA ALA A 174 6.07 -2.47 17.65
C ALA A 174 6.59 -1.05 17.33
N ARG A 175 7.09 -0.82 16.11
CA ARG A 175 7.54 0.49 15.63
C ARG A 175 6.44 1.29 14.93
N ALA A 176 5.25 0.71 14.80
CA ALA A 176 4.12 1.40 14.19
C ALA A 176 3.87 2.75 14.89
N PRO A 177 3.54 3.82 14.16
CA PRO A 177 3.14 5.08 14.75
C PRO A 177 1.97 4.85 15.71
N GLU A 178 2.04 5.45 16.90
CA GLU A 178 0.92 5.40 17.83
C GLU A 178 -0.28 6.10 17.19
N PRO A 179 -1.50 5.52 17.23
CA PRO A 179 -2.66 6.18 16.66
C PRO A 179 -2.83 7.56 17.30
N ALA A 180 -2.99 8.59 16.49
CA ALA A 180 -3.30 9.91 17.00
C ALA A 180 -4.51 9.79 17.94
N PRO A 181 -4.50 10.45 19.12
CA PRO A 181 -5.64 10.40 20.04
C PRO A 181 -6.89 10.82 19.25
N ALA A 182 -7.95 10.02 19.38
CA ALA A 182 -9.21 10.33 18.75
C ALA A 182 -9.58 11.79 19.07
N PRO A 183 -10.07 12.59 18.09
CA PRO A 183 -10.50 13.94 18.38
C PRO A 183 -11.56 13.85 19.49
N VAL A 184 -11.24 14.43 20.65
CA VAL A 184 -12.20 14.57 21.72
C VAL A 184 -13.34 15.41 21.14
N SER A 185 -14.49 14.77 20.89
CA SER A 185 -15.69 15.51 20.54
C SER A 185 -15.89 16.58 21.62
N PRO A 186 -16.09 17.86 21.27
CA PRO A 186 -16.39 18.85 22.26
C PRO A 186 -17.64 18.37 23.01
N VAL A 187 -17.51 18.18 24.31
CA VAL A 187 -18.65 18.00 25.18
C VAL A 187 -19.50 19.25 24.99
N LEU A 188 -20.63 19.11 24.32
CA LEU A 188 -21.64 20.17 24.28
C LEU A 188 -22.07 20.37 25.74
N GLU A 189 -21.48 21.36 26.40
CA GLU A 189 -21.92 21.81 27.69
C GLU A 189 -23.37 22.28 27.54
N GLY A 190 -24.27 21.55 28.22
CA GLY A 190 -25.53 22.03 28.72
C GLY A 190 -26.52 22.63 27.68
N GLU A 191 -27.42 21.78 27.20
CA GLU A 191 -28.75 22.38 26.87
C GLU A 191 -29.30 23.02 28.15
N PRO A 192 -29.75 24.31 28.09
CA PRO A 192 -30.43 24.91 29.23
C PRO A 192 -31.74 24.13 29.49
N GLU A 193 -31.95 23.73 30.73
CA GLU A 193 -33.23 23.18 31.21
C GLU A 193 -34.39 24.01 30.69
N PRO A 194 -35.49 23.41 30.21
CA PRO A 194 -36.67 24.16 29.81
C PRO A 194 -37.26 24.83 31.03
N GLY A 195 -37.17 26.18 31.02
CA GLY A 195 -37.71 27.05 32.05
C GLY A 195 -39.18 26.71 32.33
N GLU A 196 -39.47 26.60 33.60
CA GLU A 196 -40.75 26.48 34.26
C GLU A 196 -41.79 27.38 33.58
N ALA A 197 -42.83 26.80 33.01
CA ALA A 197 -43.92 27.50 32.35
C ALA A 197 -44.64 28.37 33.38
N ALA A 198 -44.54 29.67 33.26
CA ALA A 198 -45.35 30.64 34.02
C ALA A 198 -46.83 30.42 33.72
N GLU A 199 -47.62 30.21 34.78
CA GLU A 199 -49.07 30.16 34.74
C GLU A 199 -49.64 31.44 34.15
N PRO A 200 -50.68 31.38 33.27
CA PRO A 200 -51.36 32.56 32.82
C PRO A 200 -52.28 33.09 33.90
N ALA A 201 -52.09 34.36 34.32
CA ALA A 201 -52.97 35.11 35.18
C ALA A 201 -54.38 35.19 34.54
N ILE A 202 -55.37 34.74 35.33
CA ILE A 202 -56.77 34.87 34.99
C ILE A 202 -57.19 36.29 35.27
N ASP A 203 -57.60 37.02 34.23
CA ASP A 203 -58.20 38.31 34.35
C ASP A 203 -59.75 38.17 34.36
N PRO A 204 -60.46 38.55 35.42
CA PRO A 204 -61.88 38.45 35.49
C PRO A 204 -62.45 39.84 35.22
N GLU A 205 -62.85 40.18 34.04
CA GLU A 205 -63.96 41.14 33.75
C GLU A 205 -64.02 41.52 32.26
N ALA A 206 -65.12 41.13 31.68
CA ALA A 206 -65.94 41.85 30.71
C ALA A 206 -66.74 40.81 29.92
N GLY A 207 -67.94 40.57 30.19
CA GLY A 207 -69.11 41.38 30.27
C GLY A 207 -69.72 41.56 28.90
N ASN A 208 -70.59 40.63 28.50
CA ASN A 208 -71.93 40.93 27.85
C ASN A 208 -71.96 41.80 26.59
N ALA A 209 -72.63 41.28 25.63
CA ALA A 209 -73.52 41.87 24.59
C ALA A 209 -73.12 41.34 23.20
N GLY A 210 -73.98 40.74 22.45
CA GLY A 210 -75.23 40.95 21.95
C GLY A 210 -75.39 40.28 20.60
N GLN A 211 -76.39 39.48 20.51
CA GLN A 211 -77.39 39.34 19.45
C GLN A 211 -77.09 39.68 17.97
N GLY A 212 -77.54 38.76 17.16
CA GLY A 212 -78.16 39.10 15.86
C GLY A 212 -77.39 38.46 14.70
N GLY A 213 -77.87 37.52 14.01
CA GLY A 213 -78.99 37.44 13.18
C GLY A 213 -78.59 36.98 11.79
N ARG A 214 -79.17 35.88 11.36
CA ARG A 214 -79.57 35.58 9.95
C ARG A 214 -78.62 35.90 8.77
N ALA A 215 -78.26 35.00 7.98
CA ALA A 215 -79.01 34.34 6.92
C ALA A 215 -78.22 33.13 6.40
#